data_8b888d130a344dc362887d715dbb1802
#
_entry.id   8b888d130a344dc362887d715dbb1802
#
_cell.length_a   1.000
_cell.length_b   1.000
_cell.length_c   1.000
_cell.angle_alpha   90.00
_cell.angle_beta   90.00
_cell.angle_gamma   90.00
#
_symmetry.space_group_name_H-M   'P 1'
#
loop_
_entity.id
_entity.type
_entity.pdbx_description
1 polymer ?
#
loop_
_entity_poly.entity_id
_entity_poly.type
_entity_poly.pdbx_seq_one_letter_code
_entity_poly.pdbx_strand_id
1 'polypeptide(L)'
;KMLGGEWSKAKGGFRGYPLSWMRADGLRGVGKLGTNAPRRPNEIHVDLSGGLVSALTLEQIAALLNWGHAQQGHVTRIDCALDDRAGTVPVSTVREAVSAGQCVTRSTQVRRIASNLTHGTGASTGETIYFGSPQSQTLLRIYDKRLEMQSKERENWQDYGVRWELELKKDRAEQCARALASLNETDWKEFVVGLLRSYVDF
;
A
#
# COMPACT_ATOMS: atom_id res chain seq x y z
N LYS A 1 14.38 2.21 -18.06
CA LYS A 1 13.29 2.54 -19.00
C LYS A 1 11.88 2.18 -18.47
N MET A 2 11.69 1.07 -17.74
CA MET A 2 10.38 0.64 -17.22
C MET A 2 9.70 1.64 -16.29
N LEU A 3 10.44 2.26 -15.40
CA LEU A 3 9.89 3.24 -14.45
C LEU A 3 9.84 4.67 -15.02
N GLY A 4 10.39 4.93 -16.18
CA GLY A 4 10.45 6.26 -16.81
C GLY A 4 11.04 7.34 -15.88
N GLY A 5 10.84 8.63 -16.24
CA GLY A 5 11.20 9.78 -15.42
C GLY A 5 12.69 9.97 -15.16
N GLU A 6 13.02 11.07 -14.52
CA GLU A 6 14.40 11.41 -14.16
C GLU A 6 14.75 10.88 -12.75
N TRP A 7 15.91 10.25 -12.65
CA TRP A 7 16.45 9.73 -11.40
C TRP A 7 17.70 10.51 -11.03
N SER A 8 17.69 11.14 -9.87
CA SER A 8 18.82 11.89 -9.34
C SER A 8 19.46 11.15 -8.16
N LYS A 9 20.77 11.24 -8.04
CA LYS A 9 21.49 10.70 -6.88
C LYS A 9 21.09 11.48 -5.63
N ALA A 10 20.64 10.77 -4.60
CA ALA A 10 20.30 11.39 -3.32
C ALA A 10 21.55 11.72 -2.50
N LYS A 11 21.43 12.71 -1.61
CA LYS A 11 22.55 13.13 -0.73
C LYS A 11 22.91 12.11 0.34
N GLY A 12 22.08 11.11 0.60
CA GLY A 12 22.28 10.08 1.63
C GLY A 12 21.90 8.69 1.17
N GLY A 13 22.18 7.70 2.03
CA GLY A 13 21.76 6.31 1.82
C GLY A 13 20.26 6.11 2.06
N PHE A 14 19.78 4.90 1.78
CA PHE A 14 18.40 4.50 1.93
C PHE A 14 18.29 3.06 2.44
N ARG A 15 17.57 2.81 3.54
CA ARG A 15 17.36 1.48 4.13
C ARG A 15 18.63 0.64 4.35
N GLY A 16 19.74 1.29 4.76
CA GLY A 16 21.04 0.64 4.95
C GLY A 16 21.89 0.50 3.68
N TYR A 17 21.39 0.99 2.55
CA TYR A 17 22.19 1.11 1.32
C TYR A 17 22.90 2.47 1.30
N PRO A 18 24.25 2.50 1.16
CA PRO A 18 25.00 3.75 1.22
C PRO A 18 24.79 4.66 0.00
N LEU A 19 24.46 4.07 -1.15
CA LEU A 19 24.13 4.81 -2.36
C LEU A 19 22.64 4.71 -2.63
N SER A 20 22.02 5.85 -2.94
CA SER A 20 20.61 5.87 -3.33
C SER A 20 20.32 6.88 -4.43
N TRP A 21 19.29 6.60 -5.19
CA TRP A 21 18.70 7.48 -6.20
C TRP A 21 17.24 7.72 -5.87
N MET A 22 16.76 8.87 -6.22
CA MET A 22 15.38 9.27 -6.01
C MET A 22 14.80 9.78 -7.31
N ARG A 23 13.61 9.31 -7.64
CA ARG A 23 12.76 9.87 -8.67
C ARG A 23 11.73 10.76 -8.01
N ALA A 24 11.64 12.00 -8.44
CA ALA A 24 10.59 12.92 -8.06
C ALA A 24 10.09 13.60 -9.33
N ASP A 25 8.95 13.19 -9.83
CA ASP A 25 8.33 13.80 -11.01
C ASP A 25 7.32 14.90 -10.63
N GLY A 26 7.45 15.44 -9.43
CA GLY A 26 6.72 16.62 -8.93
C GLY A 26 5.24 16.42 -8.63
N LEU A 27 4.60 15.39 -9.19
CA LEU A 27 3.14 15.29 -9.17
C LEU A 27 2.58 14.09 -8.40
N ARG A 28 3.23 12.94 -8.33
CA ARG A 28 2.55 11.71 -7.87
C ARG A 28 3.34 10.72 -7.04
N GLY A 29 4.50 11.07 -6.53
CA GLY A 29 5.15 10.16 -5.61
C GLY A 29 6.65 9.99 -5.83
N VAL A 30 7.26 9.25 -4.94
CA VAL A 30 8.71 9.07 -4.88
C VAL A 30 9.05 7.62 -5.11
N GLY A 31 9.89 7.35 -6.11
CA GLY A 31 10.62 6.08 -6.23
C GLY A 31 12.00 6.23 -5.60
N LYS A 32 12.48 5.20 -4.93
CA LYS A 32 13.82 5.14 -4.36
C LYS A 32 14.53 3.87 -4.77
N LEU A 33 15.80 4.02 -5.11
CA LEU A 33 16.70 2.90 -5.35
C LEU A 33 17.84 2.96 -4.35
N GLY A 34 18.21 1.82 -3.79
CA GLY A 34 19.38 1.68 -2.94
C GLY A 34 20.31 0.61 -3.49
N THR A 35 21.62 0.86 -3.47
CA THR A 35 22.62 -0.10 -3.95
C THR A 35 23.85 -0.11 -3.05
N ASN A 36 24.73 -1.07 -3.31
CA ASN A 36 26.06 -1.17 -2.72
C ASN A 36 26.05 -1.34 -1.20
N ALA A 37 25.10 -2.13 -0.66
CA ALA A 37 25.12 -2.49 0.75
C ALA A 37 26.40 -3.29 1.08
N PRO A 38 27.12 -3.00 2.17
CA PRO A 38 28.41 -3.64 2.48
C PRO A 38 28.39 -5.17 2.53
N ARG A 39 27.26 -5.74 2.99
CA ARG A 39 27.07 -7.20 3.06
C ARG A 39 26.40 -7.81 1.82
N ARG A 40 25.92 -6.97 0.90
CA ARG A 40 25.17 -7.35 -0.31
C ARG A 40 25.47 -6.38 -1.44
N PRO A 41 26.71 -6.33 -1.93
CA PRO A 41 27.17 -5.28 -2.86
C PRO A 41 26.44 -5.31 -4.21
N ASN A 42 25.94 -6.48 -4.63
CA ASN A 42 25.26 -6.65 -5.91
C ASN A 42 23.73 -6.56 -5.80
N GLU A 43 23.21 -6.26 -4.59
CA GLU A 43 21.76 -6.12 -4.38
C GLU A 43 21.30 -4.71 -4.73
N ILE A 44 20.15 -4.63 -5.39
CA ILE A 44 19.43 -3.39 -5.64
C ILE A 44 18.10 -3.46 -4.89
N HIS A 45 17.85 -2.47 -4.04
CA HIS A 45 16.56 -2.31 -3.37
C HIS A 45 15.73 -1.25 -4.09
N VAL A 46 14.50 -1.59 -4.46
CA VAL A 46 13.54 -0.69 -5.10
C VAL A 46 12.37 -0.46 -4.15
N ASP A 47 12.03 0.81 -3.90
CA ASP A 47 10.87 1.20 -3.09
C ASP A 47 10.04 2.22 -3.90
N LEU A 48 8.80 1.88 -4.19
CA LEU A 48 7.86 2.73 -4.92
C LEU A 48 6.72 3.14 -4.00
N SER A 49 6.53 4.45 -3.85
CA SER A 49 5.39 4.97 -3.08
C SER A 49 4.06 4.66 -3.77
N GLY A 50 2.98 4.59 -3.00
CA GLY A 50 1.64 4.40 -3.56
C GLY A 50 1.26 5.48 -4.59
N GLY A 51 1.73 6.71 -4.43
CA GLY A 51 1.52 7.78 -5.41
C GLY A 51 2.21 7.52 -6.75
N LEU A 52 3.43 6.94 -6.73
CA LEU A 52 4.10 6.55 -7.97
C LEU A 52 3.43 5.31 -8.59
N VAL A 53 3.10 4.31 -7.79
CA VAL A 53 2.41 3.10 -8.27
C VAL A 53 1.07 3.43 -8.90
N SER A 54 0.29 4.36 -8.34
CA SER A 54 -0.99 4.79 -8.91
C SER A 54 -0.87 5.58 -10.24
N ALA A 55 0.34 6.02 -10.60
CA ALA A 55 0.61 6.65 -11.89
C ALA A 55 1.06 5.64 -12.97
N LEU A 56 1.28 4.38 -12.61
CA LEU A 56 1.62 3.29 -13.53
C LEU A 56 0.34 2.59 -13.99
N THR A 57 0.37 2.05 -15.21
CA THR A 57 -0.65 1.11 -15.66
C THR A 57 -0.45 -0.26 -15.00
N LEU A 58 -1.50 -1.09 -14.97
CA LEU A 58 -1.38 -2.46 -14.45
C LEU A 58 -0.34 -3.26 -15.23
N GLU A 59 -0.28 -3.10 -16.55
CA GLU A 59 0.74 -3.71 -17.42
C GLU A 59 2.17 -3.31 -17.02
N GLN A 60 2.38 -2.03 -16.70
CA GLN A 60 3.69 -1.55 -16.23
C GLN A 60 4.06 -2.18 -14.88
N ILE A 61 3.09 -2.34 -13.99
CA ILE A 61 3.32 -2.98 -12.68
C ILE A 61 3.62 -4.48 -12.89
N ALA A 62 2.84 -5.17 -13.72
CA ALA A 62 3.08 -6.58 -14.08
C ALA A 62 4.47 -6.78 -14.70
N ALA A 63 4.84 -5.92 -15.65
CA ALA A 63 6.16 -5.94 -16.28
C ALA A 63 7.30 -5.74 -15.27
N LEU A 64 7.11 -4.85 -14.29
CA LEU A 64 8.08 -4.60 -13.23
C LEU A 64 8.23 -5.82 -12.30
N LEU A 65 7.14 -6.45 -11.91
CA LEU A 65 7.16 -7.66 -11.08
C LEU A 65 7.86 -8.81 -11.82
N ASN A 66 7.50 -9.06 -13.08
CA ASN A 66 8.12 -10.08 -13.91
C ASN A 66 9.62 -9.82 -14.13
N TRP A 67 10.01 -8.56 -14.40
CA TRP A 67 11.41 -8.19 -14.50
C TRP A 67 12.16 -8.45 -13.20
N GLY A 68 11.58 -8.06 -12.04
CA GLY A 68 12.18 -8.28 -10.73
C GLY A 68 12.44 -9.77 -10.48
N HIS A 69 11.45 -10.63 -10.75
CA HIS A 69 11.58 -12.09 -10.61
C HIS A 69 12.63 -12.67 -11.58
N ALA A 70 12.70 -12.19 -12.83
CA ALA A 70 13.72 -12.60 -13.79
C ALA A 70 15.15 -12.24 -13.36
N GLN A 71 15.30 -11.18 -12.54
CA GLN A 71 16.58 -10.83 -11.91
C GLN A 71 16.83 -11.55 -10.57
N GLN A 72 16.09 -12.61 -10.28
CA GLN A 72 16.14 -13.33 -9.00
C GLN A 72 15.78 -12.44 -7.78
N GLY A 73 15.10 -11.35 -8.02
CA GLY A 73 14.56 -10.47 -6.99
C GLY A 73 13.32 -11.05 -6.33
N HIS A 74 12.98 -10.51 -5.17
CA HIS A 74 11.76 -10.85 -4.46
C HIS A 74 11.11 -9.61 -3.88
N VAL A 75 9.78 -9.68 -3.70
CA VAL A 75 8.99 -8.58 -3.14
C VAL A 75 8.91 -8.75 -1.64
N THR A 76 9.45 -7.79 -0.89
CA THR A 76 9.47 -7.83 0.58
C THR A 76 8.26 -7.16 1.22
N ARG A 77 7.57 -6.28 0.47
CA ARG A 77 6.32 -5.62 0.85
C ARG A 77 5.51 -5.29 -0.40
N ILE A 78 4.20 -5.53 -0.31
CA ILE A 78 3.22 -5.07 -1.28
C ILE A 78 1.96 -4.63 -0.53
N ASP A 79 1.41 -3.49 -0.91
CA ASP A 79 0.18 -2.95 -0.35
C ASP A 79 -0.89 -3.03 -1.44
N CYS A 80 -1.92 -3.86 -1.19
CA CYS A 80 -3.09 -4.00 -2.07
C CYS A 80 -4.22 -3.16 -1.52
N ALA A 81 -4.76 -2.23 -2.32
CA ALA A 81 -5.81 -1.34 -1.89
C ALA A 81 -7.03 -1.38 -2.81
N LEU A 82 -8.21 -1.29 -2.19
CA LEU A 82 -9.49 -1.10 -2.84
C LEU A 82 -10.12 0.19 -2.32
N ASP A 83 -10.53 1.07 -3.21
CA ASP A 83 -11.24 2.30 -2.86
C ASP A 83 -12.75 2.12 -3.12
N ASP A 84 -13.54 2.09 -2.05
CA ASP A 84 -14.98 2.24 -2.10
C ASP A 84 -15.30 3.74 -2.21
N ARG A 85 -15.28 4.24 -3.43
CA ARG A 85 -15.49 5.68 -3.73
C ARG A 85 -16.88 6.16 -3.36
N ALA A 86 -17.88 5.30 -3.49
CA ALA A 86 -19.26 5.61 -3.13
C ALA A 86 -19.47 5.66 -1.61
N GLY A 87 -18.54 5.08 -0.83
CA GLY A 87 -18.72 4.93 0.61
C GLY A 87 -19.86 3.98 0.97
N THR A 88 -20.05 2.94 0.14
CA THR A 88 -21.11 1.93 0.30
C THR A 88 -21.01 1.22 1.65
N VAL A 89 -19.75 1.02 2.10
CA VAL A 89 -19.46 0.45 3.41
C VAL A 89 -18.68 1.47 4.24
N PRO A 90 -19.37 2.35 4.99
CA PRO A 90 -18.69 3.31 5.87
C PRO A 90 -17.85 2.61 6.94
N VAL A 91 -16.81 3.29 7.43
CA VAL A 91 -15.95 2.76 8.51
C VAL A 91 -16.77 2.47 9.78
N SER A 92 -17.85 3.22 10.02
CA SER A 92 -18.79 2.98 11.13
C SER A 92 -19.46 1.61 11.04
N THR A 93 -19.86 1.18 9.86
CA THR A 93 -20.47 -0.15 9.65
C THR A 93 -19.48 -1.26 10.03
N VAL A 94 -18.22 -1.14 9.60
CA VAL A 94 -17.15 -2.08 9.97
C VAL A 94 -16.95 -2.12 11.48
N ARG A 95 -16.91 -0.94 12.11
CA ARG A 95 -16.80 -0.82 13.58
C ARG A 95 -17.96 -1.52 14.31
N GLU A 96 -19.18 -1.33 13.84
CA GLU A 96 -20.37 -1.92 14.42
C GLU A 96 -20.36 -3.43 14.29
N ALA A 97 -20.02 -3.96 13.11
CA ALA A 97 -19.87 -5.39 12.88
C ALA A 97 -18.80 -6.02 13.79
N VAL A 98 -17.63 -5.37 13.94
CA VAL A 98 -16.58 -5.82 14.87
C VAL A 98 -17.09 -5.81 16.32
N SER A 99 -17.78 -4.75 16.74
CA SER A 99 -18.30 -4.62 18.12
C SER A 99 -19.40 -5.63 18.43
N ALA A 100 -20.19 -6.00 17.43
CA ALA A 100 -21.27 -6.99 17.54
C ALA A 100 -20.76 -8.46 17.42
N GLY A 101 -19.45 -8.66 17.16
CA GLY A 101 -18.90 -10.00 16.94
C GLY A 101 -19.35 -10.66 15.62
N GLN A 102 -19.82 -9.87 14.67
CA GLN A 102 -20.30 -10.34 13.37
C GLN A 102 -19.18 -10.37 12.31
N CYS A 103 -17.98 -9.96 12.68
CA CYS A 103 -16.84 -9.92 11.78
C CYS A 103 -16.07 -11.25 11.82
N VAL A 104 -15.90 -11.88 10.66
CA VAL A 104 -15.03 -13.05 10.48
C VAL A 104 -13.65 -12.57 10.00
N THR A 105 -12.62 -12.83 10.78
CA THR A 105 -11.26 -12.40 10.43
C THR A 105 -10.21 -13.43 10.86
N ARG A 106 -9.10 -13.48 10.11
CA ARG A 106 -7.92 -14.28 10.49
C ARG A 106 -7.06 -13.57 11.55
N SER A 107 -7.36 -12.32 11.86
CA SER A 107 -6.61 -11.55 12.84
C SER A 107 -7.13 -11.81 14.24
N THR A 108 -6.22 -12.12 15.16
CA THR A 108 -6.55 -12.27 16.60
C THR A 108 -6.72 -10.93 17.30
N GLN A 109 -6.30 -9.83 16.67
CA GLN A 109 -6.36 -8.49 17.24
C GLN A 109 -7.01 -7.53 16.25
N VAL A 110 -7.99 -6.79 16.73
CA VAL A 110 -8.57 -5.64 16.03
C VAL A 110 -8.31 -4.40 16.87
N ARG A 111 -7.73 -3.38 16.28
CA ARG A 111 -7.43 -2.11 16.93
C ARG A 111 -8.15 -0.98 16.20
N ARG A 112 -8.81 -0.14 16.96
CA ARG A 112 -9.46 1.07 16.47
C ARG A 112 -8.66 2.31 16.87
N ILE A 113 -8.45 3.21 15.93
CA ILE A 113 -8.03 4.59 16.20
C ILE A 113 -9.21 5.48 15.84
N ALA A 114 -9.83 6.07 16.87
CA ALA A 114 -11.11 6.75 16.74
C ALA A 114 -11.03 8.08 15.97
N SER A 115 -9.93 8.80 16.11
CA SER A 115 -9.61 9.97 15.28
C SER A 115 -8.16 10.39 15.52
N ASN A 116 -7.52 10.87 14.46
CA ASN A 116 -6.34 11.69 14.60
C ASN A 116 -6.76 13.15 14.43
N LEU A 117 -6.39 14.01 15.36
CA LEU A 117 -6.65 15.43 15.24
C LEU A 117 -5.43 16.12 14.64
N THR A 118 -5.64 16.96 13.65
CA THR A 118 -4.58 17.79 13.09
C THR A 118 -4.22 18.88 14.12
N HIS A 119 -2.96 18.91 14.54
CA HIS A 119 -2.49 19.95 15.45
C HIS A 119 -2.73 21.35 14.85
N GLY A 120 -3.30 22.23 15.64
CA GLY A 120 -3.59 23.63 15.26
C GLY A 120 -4.98 23.86 14.67
N THR A 121 -5.58 22.91 13.97
CA THR A 121 -6.92 23.07 13.39
C THR A 121 -8.00 22.26 14.11
N GLY A 122 -7.62 21.22 14.87
CA GLY A 122 -8.56 20.29 15.48
C GLY A 122 -9.32 19.43 14.46
N ALA A 123 -8.99 19.53 13.16
CA ALA A 123 -9.67 18.75 12.13
C ALA A 123 -9.41 17.25 12.30
N SER A 124 -10.47 16.44 12.23
CA SER A 124 -10.37 14.98 12.29
C SER A 124 -9.87 14.43 10.96
N THR A 125 -8.88 13.52 11.01
CA THR A 125 -8.44 12.76 9.83
C THR A 125 -9.26 11.48 9.61
N GLY A 126 -10.33 11.30 10.40
CA GLY A 126 -11.21 10.15 10.32
C GLY A 126 -10.78 8.97 11.20
N GLU A 127 -11.62 7.96 11.19
CA GLU A 127 -11.43 6.71 11.93
C GLU A 127 -10.63 5.70 11.10
N THR A 128 -9.79 4.91 11.76
CA THR A 128 -9.08 3.78 11.14
C THR A 128 -9.26 2.52 11.98
N ILE A 129 -9.65 1.43 11.34
CA ILE A 129 -9.73 0.11 11.95
C ILE A 129 -8.59 -0.74 11.40
N TYR A 130 -7.84 -1.36 12.30
CA TYR A 130 -6.71 -2.22 11.98
C TYR A 130 -7.04 -3.66 12.36
N PHE A 131 -6.86 -4.58 11.42
CA PHE A 131 -6.91 -6.02 11.66
C PHE A 131 -5.48 -6.56 11.58
N GLY A 132 -4.96 -7.03 12.71
CA GLY A 132 -3.59 -7.50 12.85
C GLY A 132 -2.65 -6.48 13.49
N SER A 133 -1.37 -6.80 13.47
CA SER A 133 -0.29 -6.03 14.09
C SER A 133 0.68 -5.50 13.03
N PRO A 134 1.27 -4.30 13.23
CA PRO A 134 2.34 -3.80 12.35
C PRO A 134 3.56 -4.73 12.26
N GLN A 135 3.79 -5.60 13.25
CA GLN A 135 4.87 -6.57 13.26
C GLN A 135 4.53 -7.86 12.50
N SER A 136 3.24 -8.12 12.23
CA SER A 136 2.81 -9.30 11.48
C SER A 136 3.16 -9.19 9.99
N GLN A 137 3.12 -10.32 9.29
CA GLN A 137 3.30 -10.34 7.84
C GLN A 137 2.08 -9.77 7.09
N THR A 138 0.97 -9.56 7.80
CA THR A 138 -0.27 -9.06 7.24
C THR A 138 -0.90 -8.05 8.17
N LEU A 139 -1.28 -6.90 7.62
CA LEU A 139 -2.01 -5.85 8.34
C LEU A 139 -3.06 -5.27 7.39
N LEU A 140 -4.34 -5.43 7.73
CA LEU A 140 -5.42 -4.77 7.01
C LEU A 140 -5.79 -3.46 7.72
N ARG A 141 -5.92 -2.40 6.95
CA ARG A 141 -6.39 -1.08 7.38
C ARG A 141 -7.67 -0.72 6.63
N ILE A 142 -8.69 -0.29 7.35
CA ILE A 142 -9.92 0.25 6.77
C ILE A 142 -10.09 1.66 7.33
N TYR A 143 -10.13 2.66 6.46
CA TYR A 143 -10.17 4.05 6.89
C TYR A 143 -10.84 4.97 5.87
N ASP A 144 -11.29 6.14 6.37
CA ASP A 144 -11.84 7.19 5.52
C ASP A 144 -10.70 7.90 4.75
N LYS A 145 -10.51 7.49 3.49
CA LYS A 145 -9.50 8.06 2.61
C LYS A 145 -9.84 9.48 2.18
N ARG A 146 -11.13 9.81 2.11
CA ARG A 146 -11.60 11.17 1.77
C ARG A 146 -11.13 12.16 2.82
N LEU A 147 -11.37 11.86 4.10
CA LEU A 147 -10.93 12.71 5.21
C LEU A 147 -9.40 12.80 5.28
N GLU A 148 -8.68 11.69 5.03
CA GLU A 148 -7.21 11.73 4.97
C GLU A 148 -6.72 12.66 3.86
N MET A 149 -7.33 12.61 2.67
CA MET A 149 -6.92 13.45 1.53
C MET A 149 -7.30 14.92 1.75
N GLN A 150 -8.47 15.16 2.36
CA GLN A 150 -8.91 16.50 2.75
C GLN A 150 -7.95 17.13 3.79
N SER A 151 -7.55 16.36 4.80
CA SER A 151 -6.59 16.84 5.82
C SER A 151 -5.19 17.14 5.27
N LYS A 152 -4.86 16.58 4.12
CA LYS A 152 -3.62 16.84 3.36
C LYS A 152 -3.79 17.90 2.28
N GLU A 153 -4.93 18.59 2.26
CA GLU A 153 -5.26 19.67 1.31
C GLU A 153 -5.09 19.24 -0.16
N ARG A 154 -5.46 17.98 -0.49
CA ARG A 154 -5.39 17.49 -1.85
C ARG A 154 -6.60 17.98 -2.65
N GLU A 155 -6.37 18.53 -3.85
CA GLU A 155 -7.41 19.14 -4.71
C GLU A 155 -8.55 18.17 -5.06
N ASN A 156 -8.26 16.87 -5.19
CA ASN A 156 -9.21 15.84 -5.60
C ASN A 156 -9.69 14.95 -4.42
N TRP A 157 -9.76 15.48 -3.20
CA TRP A 157 -10.18 14.72 -2.03
C TRP A 157 -11.62 14.16 -2.14
N GLN A 158 -12.49 14.82 -2.90
CA GLN A 158 -13.88 14.40 -3.12
C GLN A 158 -13.99 13.06 -3.89
N ASP A 159 -12.97 12.71 -4.68
CA ASP A 159 -12.94 11.48 -5.50
C ASP A 159 -12.69 10.22 -4.67
N TYR A 160 -12.38 10.39 -3.39
CA TYR A 160 -12.10 9.30 -2.47
C TYR A 160 -13.29 9.00 -1.56
N GLY A 161 -13.34 7.79 -1.05
CA GLY A 161 -14.30 7.31 -0.04
C GLY A 161 -13.60 6.51 1.04
N VAL A 162 -14.05 5.29 1.29
CA VAL A 162 -13.41 4.36 2.24
C VAL A 162 -12.36 3.54 1.53
N ARG A 163 -11.17 3.43 2.13
CA ARG A 163 -10.10 2.58 1.61
C ARG A 163 -9.92 1.34 2.49
N TRP A 164 -9.83 0.22 1.79
CA TRP A 164 -9.45 -1.09 2.33
C TRP A 164 -8.04 -1.38 1.84
N GLU A 165 -7.06 -1.41 2.73
CA GLU A 165 -5.64 -1.51 2.37
C GLU A 165 -4.98 -2.66 3.13
N LEU A 166 -4.57 -3.68 2.40
CA LEU A 166 -3.89 -4.85 2.91
C LEU A 166 -2.39 -4.73 2.67
N GLU A 167 -1.64 -4.54 3.74
CA GLU A 167 -0.18 -4.56 3.75
C GLU A 167 0.30 -6.00 3.95
N LEU A 168 1.03 -6.52 2.97
CA LEU A 168 1.67 -7.83 2.99
C LEU A 168 3.19 -7.67 3.08
N LYS A 169 3.83 -8.53 3.87
CA LYS A 169 5.29 -8.52 4.08
C LYS A 169 5.88 -9.91 3.89
N LYS A 170 7.20 -9.95 3.63
CA LYS A 170 7.99 -11.18 3.52
C LYS A 170 7.35 -12.18 2.54
N ASP A 171 7.18 -13.43 2.95
CA ASP A 171 6.65 -14.50 2.09
C ASP A 171 5.25 -14.21 1.57
N ARG A 172 4.42 -13.50 2.35
CA ARG A 172 3.07 -13.10 1.92
C ARG A 172 3.12 -12.08 0.79
N ALA A 173 4.05 -11.14 0.85
CA ALA A 173 4.27 -10.16 -0.22
C ALA A 173 4.76 -10.84 -1.49
N GLU A 174 5.73 -11.73 -1.38
CA GLU A 174 6.26 -12.48 -2.52
C GLU A 174 5.20 -13.37 -3.17
N GLN A 175 4.39 -14.10 -2.39
CA GLN A 175 3.29 -14.93 -2.90
C GLN A 175 2.27 -14.08 -3.67
N CYS A 176 1.87 -12.93 -3.12
CA CYS A 176 0.95 -12.00 -3.77
C CYS A 176 1.54 -11.44 -5.07
N ALA A 177 2.80 -11.02 -5.05
CA ALA A 177 3.48 -10.49 -6.23
C ALA A 177 3.58 -11.52 -7.36
N ARG A 178 3.89 -12.78 -7.05
CA ARG A 178 3.90 -13.88 -8.03
C ARG A 178 2.52 -14.14 -8.61
N ALA A 179 1.48 -14.14 -7.78
CA ALA A 179 0.11 -14.29 -8.25
C ALA A 179 -0.27 -13.17 -9.21
N LEU A 180 -0.05 -11.90 -8.84
CA LEU A 180 -0.31 -10.74 -9.69
C LEU A 180 0.49 -10.79 -11.01
N ALA A 181 1.75 -11.19 -10.96
CA ALA A 181 2.59 -11.31 -12.15
C ALA A 181 2.14 -12.42 -13.13
N SER A 182 1.37 -13.41 -12.65
CA SER A 182 0.86 -14.52 -13.45
C SER A 182 -0.56 -14.33 -13.98
N LEU A 183 -1.30 -13.34 -13.44
CA LEU A 183 -2.66 -13.02 -13.84
C LEU A 183 -2.69 -12.02 -15.00
N ASN A 184 -3.77 -12.08 -15.80
CA ASN A 184 -4.09 -10.95 -16.69
C ASN A 184 -4.49 -9.75 -15.86
N GLU A 185 -4.17 -8.55 -16.32
CA GLU A 185 -4.46 -7.30 -15.59
C GLU A 185 -5.96 -7.12 -15.33
N THR A 186 -6.82 -7.64 -16.20
CA THR A 186 -8.27 -7.62 -16.02
C THR A 186 -8.74 -8.35 -14.76
N ASP A 187 -8.00 -9.36 -14.33
CA ASP A 187 -8.35 -10.24 -13.21
C ASP A 187 -7.80 -9.70 -11.87
N TRP A 188 -6.95 -8.68 -11.91
CA TRP A 188 -6.33 -8.12 -10.71
C TRP A 188 -7.33 -7.58 -9.70
N LYS A 189 -8.40 -6.93 -10.19
CA LYS A 189 -9.44 -6.40 -9.31
C LYS A 189 -10.13 -7.52 -8.53
N GLU A 190 -10.52 -8.58 -9.21
CA GLU A 190 -11.17 -9.73 -8.56
C GLU A 190 -10.23 -10.44 -7.59
N PHE A 191 -8.97 -10.59 -7.98
CA PHE A 191 -7.95 -11.15 -7.10
C PHE A 191 -7.78 -10.32 -5.81
N VAL A 192 -7.67 -8.99 -5.91
CA VAL A 192 -7.50 -8.10 -4.75
C VAL A 192 -8.76 -8.12 -3.87
N VAL A 193 -9.96 -8.10 -4.46
CA VAL A 193 -11.22 -8.24 -3.70
C VAL A 193 -11.26 -9.57 -2.96
N GLY A 194 -10.97 -10.68 -3.63
CA GLY A 194 -10.91 -12.00 -3.01
C GLY A 194 -9.87 -12.09 -1.90
N LEU A 195 -8.71 -11.48 -2.12
CA LEU A 195 -7.65 -11.40 -1.12
C LEU A 195 -8.11 -10.63 0.13
N LEU A 196 -8.72 -9.46 -0.03
CA LEU A 196 -9.26 -8.66 1.08
C LEU A 196 -10.33 -9.43 1.86
N ARG A 197 -11.30 -10.03 1.16
CA ARG A 197 -12.35 -10.85 1.78
C ARG A 197 -11.82 -12.08 2.52
N SER A 198 -10.69 -12.62 2.09
CA SER A 198 -10.03 -13.72 2.80
C SER A 198 -9.48 -13.33 4.16
N TYR A 199 -9.30 -12.03 4.43
CA TYR A 199 -8.80 -11.50 5.71
C TYR A 199 -9.90 -10.95 6.60
N VAL A 200 -10.96 -10.42 6.02
CA VAL A 200 -12.13 -9.92 6.75
C VAL A 200 -13.39 -10.09 5.92
N ASP A 201 -14.45 -10.60 6.54
CA ASP A 201 -15.79 -10.68 5.99
C ASP A 201 -16.82 -10.40 7.11
N PHE A 202 -18.03 -9.86 6.76
CA PHE A 202 -19.12 -9.54 7.69
C PHE A 202 -20.45 -9.33 6.97
#